data_cbeee568be7e62bdc1e163ad8143d7b0
#
_entry.id   cbeee568be7e62bdc1e163ad8143d7b0
#
_cell.length_a   1.000
_cell.length_b   1.000
_cell.length_c   1.000
_cell.angle_alpha   90.00
_cell.angle_beta   90.00
_cell.angle_gamma   90.00
#
_symmetry.space_group_name_H-M   'P 1'
#
loop_
_entity.id
_entity.type
_entity.pdbx_description
1 polymer ?
#
loop_
_entity_poly.entity_id
_entity_poly.type
_entity_poly.pdbx_seq_one_letter_code
_entity_poly.pdbx_strand_id
1 'polypeptide(L)'
;MRFYTNVQLIGNQFLVRGVENGKRYEHRDEFFPTLFVRSKKKTKYKTLNGVSVDAINPGSVRDCRDFFKKYDEVEGFEIYGNDRYIYQYISEKYPEDEIKFDISKIKLVTLDIEVSSEQGFPDVESCVEEILAITIQDYTTKEIITWGVKPFNNTQKNVTYHCCNTEENLLRTFINHWMQDVPDVITGWNIQLYDIPYICKRI
;
A
#
# COMPACT_ATOMS: atom_id res chain seq x y z
N MET A 1 -10.72 -1.15 -19.76
CA MET A 1 -10.16 -2.01 -18.69
C MET A 1 -9.97 -1.15 -17.45
N ARG A 2 -10.45 -1.64 -16.29
CA ARG A 2 -10.30 -1.00 -14.98
C ARG A 2 -9.80 -2.04 -13.97
N PHE A 3 -8.78 -1.70 -13.18
CA PHE A 3 -8.30 -2.52 -12.08
C PHE A 3 -7.68 -1.66 -10.98
N TYR A 4 -7.64 -2.16 -9.76
CA TYR A 4 -6.96 -1.51 -8.65
C TYR A 4 -5.51 -1.99 -8.57
N THR A 5 -4.60 -1.12 -8.10
CA THR A 5 -3.22 -1.48 -7.74
C THR A 5 -3.01 -1.49 -6.23
N ASN A 6 -3.78 -0.67 -5.51
CA ASN A 6 -3.80 -0.65 -4.05
C ASN A 6 -5.16 -0.20 -3.53
N VAL A 7 -5.60 -0.82 -2.42
CA VAL A 7 -6.75 -0.38 -1.63
C VAL A 7 -6.34 -0.42 -0.17
N GLN A 8 -6.35 0.73 0.49
CA GLN A 8 -5.98 0.89 1.88
C GLN A 8 -7.09 1.59 2.67
N LEU A 9 -7.37 1.10 3.86
CA LEU A 9 -8.31 1.72 4.78
C LEU A 9 -7.56 2.58 5.80
N ILE A 10 -7.86 3.89 5.80
CA ILE A 10 -7.33 4.86 6.77
C ILE A 10 -8.52 5.51 7.48
N GLY A 11 -8.69 5.18 8.75
CA GLY A 11 -9.89 5.59 9.49
C GLY A 11 -11.15 5.00 8.89
N ASN A 12 -12.02 5.84 8.33
CA ASN A 12 -13.25 5.46 7.62
C ASN A 12 -13.16 5.60 6.10
N GLN A 13 -12.01 6.04 5.56
CA GLN A 13 -11.84 6.29 4.14
C GLN A 13 -11.00 5.21 3.48
N PHE A 14 -11.40 4.81 2.29
CA PHE A 14 -10.63 3.91 1.44
C PHE A 14 -9.79 4.74 0.47
N LEU A 15 -8.48 4.63 0.58
CA LEU A 15 -7.55 5.15 -0.41
C LEU A 15 -7.42 4.10 -1.51
N VAL A 16 -7.78 4.49 -2.72
CA VAL A 16 -7.80 3.58 -3.87
C VAL A 16 -6.87 4.11 -4.93
N ARG A 17 -5.95 3.27 -5.36
CA ARG A 17 -5.13 3.47 -6.54
C ARG A 17 -5.44 2.40 -7.56
N GLY A 18 -5.35 2.76 -8.83
CA GLY A 18 -5.61 1.81 -9.91
C GLY A 18 -5.35 2.39 -11.27
N VAL A 19 -5.79 1.65 -12.27
CA VAL A 19 -5.71 2.03 -13.68
C VAL A 19 -7.11 1.93 -14.31
N GLU A 20 -7.52 2.99 -15.01
CA GLU A 20 -8.74 3.01 -15.79
C GLU A 20 -8.47 3.60 -17.17
N ASN A 21 -8.84 2.86 -18.22
CA ASN A 21 -8.59 3.23 -19.62
C ASN A 21 -7.12 3.57 -19.91
N GLY A 22 -6.20 2.81 -19.30
CA GLY A 22 -4.75 2.96 -19.45
C GLY A 22 -4.13 4.13 -18.68
N LYS A 23 -4.90 4.86 -17.88
CA LYS A 23 -4.43 5.97 -17.04
C LYS A 23 -4.48 5.59 -15.56
N ARG A 24 -3.43 5.90 -14.83
CA ARG A 24 -3.40 5.73 -13.37
C ARG A 24 -4.33 6.74 -12.71
N TYR A 25 -5.01 6.31 -11.65
CA TYR A 25 -5.87 7.17 -10.82
C TYR A 25 -5.61 6.93 -9.34
N GLU A 26 -5.93 7.92 -8.55
CA GLU A 26 -5.97 7.87 -7.10
C GLU A 26 -7.19 8.66 -6.61
N HIS A 27 -7.94 8.08 -5.68
CA HIS A 27 -9.04 8.80 -5.02
C HIS A 27 -9.29 8.26 -3.61
N ARG A 28 -10.04 9.04 -2.85
CA ARG A 28 -10.60 8.61 -1.56
C ARG A 28 -12.08 8.31 -1.75
N ASP A 29 -12.52 7.21 -1.17
CA ASP A 29 -13.91 6.77 -1.24
C ASP A 29 -14.46 6.51 0.17
N GLU A 30 -15.75 6.74 0.34
CA GLU A 30 -16.50 6.30 1.52
C GLU A 30 -17.21 5.01 1.19
N PHE A 31 -17.22 4.10 2.13
CA PHE A 31 -17.87 2.80 1.97
C PHE A 31 -18.54 2.39 3.26
N PHE A 32 -19.75 1.89 3.13
CA PHE A 32 -20.59 1.46 4.24
C PHE A 32 -20.72 -0.07 4.21
N PRO A 33 -19.94 -0.79 5.03
CA PRO A 33 -19.90 -2.23 4.98
C PRO A 33 -21.24 -2.88 5.32
N THR A 34 -21.52 -4.00 4.69
CA THR A 34 -22.67 -4.85 5.00
C THR A 34 -22.25 -5.94 5.99
N LEU A 35 -22.95 -6.02 7.10
CA LEU A 35 -22.87 -7.13 8.05
C LEU A 35 -24.13 -7.98 7.95
N PHE A 36 -24.11 -9.15 8.59
CA PHE A 36 -25.25 -10.04 8.60
C PHE A 36 -25.56 -10.50 10.03
N VAL A 37 -26.82 -10.63 10.34
CA VAL A 37 -27.31 -11.18 11.62
C VAL A 37 -28.24 -12.35 11.36
N ARG A 38 -28.34 -13.27 12.32
CA ARG A 38 -29.21 -14.43 12.19
C ARG A 38 -30.65 -14.02 11.95
N SER A 39 -31.26 -14.58 10.92
CA SER A 39 -32.67 -14.34 10.60
C SER A 39 -33.57 -15.44 11.17
N LYS A 40 -34.75 -15.04 11.68
CA LYS A 40 -35.81 -15.96 12.05
C LYS A 40 -36.63 -16.46 10.84
N LYS A 41 -36.41 -15.83 9.68
CA LYS A 41 -37.15 -16.14 8.44
C LYS A 41 -36.20 -16.73 7.42
N LYS A 42 -36.72 -17.40 6.42
CA LYS A 42 -35.95 -17.83 5.25
C LYS A 42 -35.63 -16.60 4.39
N THR A 43 -34.34 -16.35 4.17
CA THR A 43 -33.85 -15.21 3.39
C THR A 43 -33.03 -15.69 2.20
N LYS A 44 -32.66 -14.76 1.31
CA LYS A 44 -31.77 -15.05 0.18
C LYS A 44 -30.32 -15.30 0.62
N TYR A 45 -29.94 -14.75 1.78
CA TYR A 45 -28.58 -14.89 2.30
C TYR A 45 -28.50 -16.05 3.30
N LYS A 46 -27.41 -16.79 3.23
CA LYS A 46 -27.12 -17.90 4.13
C LYS A 46 -25.65 -17.90 4.52
N THR A 47 -25.35 -18.33 5.72
CA THR A 47 -23.98 -18.69 6.11
C THR A 47 -23.51 -19.92 5.34
N LEU A 48 -22.21 -20.22 5.42
CA LEU A 48 -21.64 -21.45 4.84
C LEU A 48 -22.32 -22.73 5.40
N ASN A 49 -22.83 -22.67 6.62
CA ASN A 49 -23.55 -23.78 7.27
C ASN A 49 -25.07 -23.77 6.96
N GLY A 50 -25.53 -22.91 6.04
CA GLY A 50 -26.92 -22.88 5.59
C GLY A 50 -27.89 -22.10 6.50
N VAL A 51 -27.40 -21.44 7.56
CA VAL A 51 -28.23 -20.61 8.44
C VAL A 51 -28.68 -19.36 7.70
N SER A 52 -30.00 -19.05 7.74
CA SER A 52 -30.53 -17.83 7.11
C SER A 52 -30.09 -16.60 7.89
N VAL A 53 -29.64 -15.56 7.16
CA VAL A 53 -29.18 -14.29 7.74
C VAL A 53 -29.80 -13.10 7.02
N ASP A 54 -30.01 -12.01 7.76
CA ASP A 54 -30.44 -10.72 7.22
C ASP A 54 -29.24 -9.78 7.09
N ALA A 55 -29.16 -9.08 5.96
CA ALA A 55 -28.16 -8.06 5.74
C ALA A 55 -28.53 -6.80 6.54
N ILE A 56 -27.55 -6.23 7.23
CA ILE A 56 -27.67 -4.99 7.97
C ILE A 56 -26.53 -4.04 7.57
N ASN A 57 -26.77 -2.76 7.67
CA ASN A 57 -25.75 -1.72 7.45
C ASN A 57 -25.73 -0.82 8.69
N PRO A 58 -24.78 -1.01 9.62
CA PRO A 58 -24.65 -0.15 10.80
C PRO A 58 -24.17 1.28 10.47
N GLY A 59 -23.59 1.51 9.30
CA GLY A 59 -23.03 2.78 8.87
C GLY A 59 -21.59 2.66 8.39
N SER A 60 -20.73 3.59 8.80
CA SER A 60 -19.31 3.60 8.44
C SER A 60 -18.54 2.38 8.97
N VAL A 61 -17.29 2.23 8.56
CA VAL A 61 -16.38 1.20 9.13
C VAL A 61 -16.29 1.29 10.66
N ARG A 62 -16.27 2.51 11.20
CA ARG A 62 -16.27 2.73 12.64
C ARG A 62 -17.56 2.22 13.27
N ASP A 63 -18.72 2.58 12.69
CA ASP A 63 -20.01 2.14 13.20
C ASP A 63 -20.16 0.62 13.17
N CYS A 64 -19.61 -0.03 12.13
CA CYS A 64 -19.56 -1.50 12.06
C CYS A 64 -18.68 -2.11 13.17
N ARG A 65 -17.52 -1.52 13.46
CA ARG A 65 -16.66 -1.97 14.56
C ARG A 65 -17.32 -1.78 15.93
N ASP A 66 -17.97 -0.63 16.11
CA ASP A 66 -18.69 -0.33 17.36
C ASP A 66 -19.91 -1.27 17.52
N PHE A 67 -20.57 -1.61 16.41
CA PHE A 67 -21.64 -2.62 16.41
C PHE A 67 -21.15 -3.99 16.85
N PHE A 68 -20.00 -4.46 16.32
CA PHE A 68 -19.39 -5.70 16.77
C PHE A 68 -19.11 -5.67 18.28
N LYS A 69 -18.42 -4.65 18.78
CA LYS A 69 -18.08 -4.51 20.20
C LYS A 69 -19.32 -4.51 21.10
N LYS A 70 -20.40 -3.87 20.65
CA LYS A 70 -21.65 -3.76 21.42
C LYS A 70 -22.35 -5.11 21.59
N TYR A 71 -22.25 -5.99 20.62
CA TYR A 71 -23.02 -7.23 20.57
C TYR A 71 -22.18 -8.51 20.70
N ASP A 72 -20.86 -8.40 20.81
CA ASP A 72 -19.91 -9.53 20.89
C ASP A 72 -20.17 -10.42 22.12
N GLU A 73 -20.57 -9.82 23.24
CA GLU A 73 -20.87 -10.52 24.49
C GLU A 73 -22.36 -10.84 24.69
N VAL A 74 -23.21 -10.55 23.70
CA VAL A 74 -24.64 -10.78 23.81
C VAL A 74 -24.95 -12.22 23.44
N GLU A 75 -25.32 -13.04 24.45
CA GLU A 75 -25.65 -14.47 24.29
C GLU A 75 -26.75 -14.66 23.23
N GLY A 76 -26.51 -15.53 22.26
CA GLY A 76 -27.43 -15.84 21.17
C GLY A 76 -27.57 -14.78 20.07
N PHE A 77 -26.79 -13.72 20.12
CA PHE A 77 -26.72 -12.73 19.04
C PHE A 77 -25.44 -12.92 18.23
N GLU A 78 -25.56 -13.54 17.07
CA GLU A 78 -24.44 -13.85 16.19
C GLU A 78 -24.37 -12.84 15.04
N ILE A 79 -23.18 -12.21 14.87
CA ILE A 79 -22.87 -11.32 13.76
C ILE A 79 -21.99 -12.08 12.77
N TYR A 80 -22.37 -12.03 11.51
CA TYR A 80 -21.63 -12.63 10.43
C TYR A 80 -21.19 -11.55 9.44
N GLY A 81 -20.15 -11.81 8.71
CA GLY A 81 -19.58 -10.92 7.70
C GLY A 81 -18.06 -10.93 7.78
N ASN A 82 -17.43 -10.23 6.85
CA ASN A 82 -15.99 -10.09 6.83
C ASN A 82 -15.60 -8.79 7.55
N ASP A 83 -14.83 -8.88 8.62
CA ASP A 83 -14.25 -7.76 9.36
C ASP A 83 -13.12 -7.04 8.59
N ARG A 84 -12.61 -7.69 7.56
CA ARG A 84 -11.64 -7.11 6.63
C ARG A 84 -12.35 -6.34 5.51
N TYR A 85 -12.87 -5.19 5.82
CA TYR A 85 -13.70 -4.36 4.94
C TYR A 85 -13.07 -3.99 3.60
N ILE A 86 -11.74 -4.03 3.49
CA ILE A 86 -11.03 -3.85 2.22
C ILE A 86 -11.49 -4.87 1.16
N TYR A 87 -11.65 -6.13 1.55
CA TYR A 87 -12.09 -7.18 0.61
C TYR A 87 -13.56 -7.00 0.21
N GLN A 88 -14.41 -6.54 1.14
CA GLN A 88 -15.80 -6.24 0.81
C GLN A 88 -15.88 -5.06 -0.18
N TYR A 89 -15.10 -3.99 0.07
CA TYR A 89 -14.97 -2.86 -0.84
C TYR A 89 -14.53 -3.33 -2.24
N ILE A 90 -13.46 -4.12 -2.33
CA ILE A 90 -12.95 -4.64 -3.62
C ILE A 90 -14.02 -5.47 -4.33
N SER A 91 -14.68 -6.39 -3.63
CA SER A 91 -15.73 -7.24 -4.19
C SER A 91 -16.92 -6.45 -4.74
N GLU A 92 -17.28 -5.31 -4.12
CA GLU A 92 -18.41 -4.49 -4.58
C GLU A 92 -18.02 -3.52 -5.70
N LYS A 93 -16.81 -2.94 -5.64
CA LYS A 93 -16.36 -1.93 -6.62
C LYS A 93 -15.75 -2.54 -7.88
N TYR A 94 -15.30 -3.79 -7.78
CA TYR A 94 -14.70 -4.57 -8.87
C TYR A 94 -15.38 -5.94 -8.96
N PRO A 95 -16.67 -6.00 -9.37
CA PRO A 95 -17.51 -7.21 -9.28
C PRO A 95 -17.20 -8.25 -10.35
N GLU A 96 -16.16 -8.07 -11.14
CA GLU A 96 -15.75 -9.02 -12.17
C GLU A 96 -15.18 -10.30 -11.53
N ASP A 97 -15.53 -11.47 -12.04
CA ASP A 97 -15.02 -12.75 -11.55
C ASP A 97 -13.50 -12.87 -11.68
N GLU A 98 -12.93 -12.21 -12.70
CA GLU A 98 -11.50 -12.14 -12.95
C GLU A 98 -11.07 -10.71 -13.30
N ILE A 99 -10.28 -10.09 -12.43
CA ILE A 99 -9.68 -8.78 -12.69
C ILE A 99 -8.43 -8.98 -13.54
N LYS A 100 -8.45 -8.45 -14.76
CA LYS A 100 -7.29 -8.50 -15.67
C LYS A 100 -6.34 -7.34 -15.38
N PHE A 101 -5.22 -7.66 -14.77
CA PHE A 101 -4.15 -6.72 -14.49
C PHE A 101 -3.22 -6.58 -15.70
N ASP A 102 -2.85 -5.34 -16.03
CA ASP A 102 -1.84 -5.03 -17.04
C ASP A 102 -0.58 -4.50 -16.36
N ILE A 103 0.44 -5.35 -16.23
CA ILE A 103 1.71 -5.00 -15.57
C ILE A 103 2.40 -3.80 -16.24
N SER A 104 2.21 -3.59 -17.55
CA SER A 104 2.81 -2.46 -18.26
C SER A 104 2.25 -1.10 -17.83
N LYS A 105 1.14 -1.08 -17.08
CA LYS A 105 0.48 0.11 -16.55
C LYS A 105 0.70 0.29 -15.05
N ILE A 106 1.37 -0.66 -14.41
CA ILE A 106 1.69 -0.63 -12.99
C ILE A 106 3.12 -0.14 -12.86
N LYS A 107 3.32 0.97 -12.16
CA LYS A 107 4.68 1.45 -11.85
C LYS A 107 5.24 0.64 -10.68
N LEU A 108 6.10 -0.32 -11.01
CA LEU A 108 6.83 -1.14 -10.06
C LEU A 108 8.28 -0.70 -10.05
N VAL A 109 8.82 -0.37 -8.88
CA VAL A 109 10.22 -0.01 -8.69
C VAL A 109 10.89 -0.92 -7.68
N THR A 110 12.14 -1.25 -7.94
CA THR A 110 13.06 -1.81 -6.94
C THR A 110 13.79 -0.64 -6.29
N LEU A 111 13.90 -0.67 -4.96
CA LEU A 111 14.61 0.33 -4.17
C LEU A 111 15.69 -0.35 -3.33
N ASP A 112 16.82 0.31 -3.18
CA ASP A 112 17.95 -0.11 -2.35
C ASP A 112 18.70 1.11 -1.83
N ILE A 113 19.29 1.01 -0.61
CA ILE A 113 20.10 2.07 -0.02
C ILE A 113 21.48 1.57 0.36
N GLU A 114 22.45 2.46 0.30
CA GLU A 114 23.79 2.25 0.87
C GLU A 114 23.98 3.22 2.04
N VAL A 115 24.34 2.68 3.19
CA VAL A 115 24.53 3.42 4.44
C VAL A 115 25.98 3.33 4.88
N SER A 116 26.51 4.39 5.48
CA SER A 116 27.82 4.34 6.13
C SER A 116 27.85 3.25 7.19
N SER A 117 29.02 2.62 7.36
CA SER A 117 29.24 1.55 8.35
C SER A 117 30.49 1.77 9.19
N GLU A 118 30.84 3.03 9.44
CA GLU A 118 32.07 3.36 10.18
C GLU A 118 32.05 2.87 11.63
N GLN A 119 30.85 2.77 12.23
CA GLN A 119 30.66 2.28 13.61
C GLN A 119 30.08 0.86 13.67
N GLY A 120 30.12 0.10 12.58
CA GLY A 120 29.55 -1.24 12.47
C GLY A 120 28.32 -1.30 11.56
N PHE A 121 27.54 -2.37 11.67
CA PHE A 121 26.34 -2.51 10.84
C PHE A 121 25.30 -1.48 11.25
N PRO A 122 24.76 -0.68 10.29
CA PRO A 122 23.82 0.39 10.60
C PRO A 122 22.51 -0.16 11.18
N ASP A 123 22.14 0.36 12.36
CA ASP A 123 20.93 -0.04 13.06
C ASP A 123 19.78 0.91 12.71
N VAL A 124 18.62 0.35 12.34
CA VAL A 124 17.42 1.09 11.98
C VAL A 124 16.81 1.84 13.18
N GLU A 125 16.99 1.33 14.41
CA GLU A 125 16.41 1.99 15.58
C GLU A 125 17.15 3.28 15.94
N SER A 126 18.48 3.24 15.97
CA SER A 126 19.33 4.42 16.26
C SER A 126 19.49 5.34 15.05
N CYS A 127 19.58 4.77 13.85
CA CYS A 127 19.66 5.46 12.56
C CYS A 127 20.72 6.58 12.53
N VAL A 128 21.91 6.34 13.12
CA VAL A 128 22.96 7.36 13.30
C VAL A 128 23.84 7.56 12.07
N GLU A 129 24.02 6.51 11.28
CA GLU A 129 24.89 6.53 10.11
C GLU A 129 24.21 7.18 8.89
N GLU A 130 25.01 7.89 8.07
CA GLU A 130 24.51 8.61 6.91
C GLU A 130 24.16 7.67 5.75
N ILE A 131 23.09 7.98 5.03
CA ILE A 131 22.78 7.35 3.74
C ILE A 131 23.74 7.91 2.70
N LEU A 132 24.53 7.03 2.09
CA LEU A 132 25.52 7.35 1.08
C LEU A 132 24.96 7.32 -0.35
N ALA A 133 23.99 6.44 -0.59
CA ALA A 133 23.28 6.36 -1.87
C ALA A 133 21.86 5.82 -1.68
N ILE A 134 20.95 6.28 -2.55
CA ILE A 134 19.62 5.67 -2.76
C ILE A 134 19.54 5.36 -4.25
N THR A 135 19.15 4.14 -4.58
CA THR A 135 18.97 3.66 -5.95
C THR A 135 17.57 3.15 -6.17
N ILE A 136 16.96 3.55 -7.28
CA ILE A 136 15.71 2.95 -7.75
C ILE A 136 15.89 2.42 -9.17
N GLN A 137 15.23 1.30 -9.48
CA GLN A 137 15.12 0.76 -10.82
C GLN A 137 13.65 0.60 -11.20
N ASP A 138 13.24 1.18 -12.31
CA ASP A 138 11.93 0.92 -12.90
C ASP A 138 11.90 -0.47 -13.54
N TYR A 139 10.89 -1.27 -13.16
CA TYR A 139 10.77 -2.65 -13.65
C TYR A 139 10.47 -2.72 -15.15
N THR A 140 9.71 -1.77 -15.68
CA THR A 140 9.27 -1.77 -17.08
C THR A 140 10.33 -1.21 -18.01
N THR A 141 10.87 -0.03 -17.70
CA THR A 141 11.87 0.65 -18.56
C THR A 141 13.29 0.14 -18.35
N LYS A 142 13.56 -0.48 -17.19
CA LYS A 142 14.91 -0.89 -16.74
C LYS A 142 15.86 0.30 -16.51
N GLU A 143 15.33 1.50 -16.46
CA GLU A 143 16.08 2.68 -16.08
C GLU A 143 16.42 2.64 -14.59
N ILE A 144 17.65 3.03 -14.28
CA ILE A 144 18.16 3.11 -12.91
C ILE A 144 18.47 4.57 -12.62
N ILE A 145 18.01 5.05 -11.47
CA ILE A 145 18.36 6.38 -10.97
C ILE A 145 19.00 6.19 -9.61
N THR A 146 20.20 6.78 -9.45
CA THR A 146 20.93 6.77 -8.19
C THR A 146 21.23 8.18 -7.73
N TRP A 147 20.92 8.48 -6.50
CA TRP A 147 21.36 9.68 -5.78
C TRP A 147 22.49 9.27 -4.83
N GLY A 148 23.64 9.92 -4.95
CA GLY A 148 24.79 9.58 -4.11
C GLY A 148 25.51 10.82 -3.59
N VAL A 149 26.16 10.69 -2.42
CA VAL A 149 26.91 11.80 -1.79
C VAL A 149 28.29 12.02 -2.35
N LYS A 150 28.83 11.05 -3.12
CA LYS A 150 30.18 11.14 -3.73
C LYS A 150 30.10 11.16 -5.24
N PRO A 151 31.06 11.79 -5.92
CA PRO A 151 31.16 11.72 -7.38
C PRO A 151 31.32 10.26 -7.86
N PHE A 152 30.60 9.92 -8.91
CA PHE A 152 30.69 8.64 -9.59
C PHE A 152 30.70 8.83 -11.09
N ASN A 153 31.65 8.19 -11.78
CA ASN A 153 31.73 8.24 -13.25
C ASN A 153 30.91 7.11 -13.86
N ASN A 154 29.67 7.41 -14.19
CA ASN A 154 28.75 6.45 -14.79
C ASN A 154 29.09 6.25 -16.29
N THR A 155 29.21 4.99 -16.69
CA THR A 155 29.42 4.59 -18.09
C THR A 155 28.23 3.84 -18.70
N GLN A 156 27.19 3.55 -17.90
CA GLN A 156 26.02 2.79 -18.33
C GLN A 156 24.93 3.73 -18.86
N LYS A 157 24.37 3.40 -20.02
CA LYS A 157 23.38 4.25 -20.69
C LYS A 157 22.02 4.32 -20.01
N ASN A 158 21.64 3.26 -19.29
CA ASN A 158 20.38 3.16 -18.58
C ASN A 158 20.46 3.59 -17.10
N VAL A 159 21.57 4.19 -16.69
CA VAL A 159 21.80 4.68 -15.33
C VAL A 159 21.92 6.20 -15.36
N THR A 160 21.12 6.87 -14.56
CA THR A 160 21.23 8.30 -14.26
C THR A 160 21.77 8.45 -12.85
N TYR A 161 22.92 9.14 -12.71
CA TYR A 161 23.53 9.39 -11.41
C TYR A 161 23.45 10.87 -11.05
N HIS A 162 22.89 11.16 -9.86
CA HIS A 162 22.82 12.50 -9.28
C HIS A 162 23.81 12.61 -8.13
N CYS A 163 24.89 13.38 -8.31
CA CYS A 163 25.83 13.69 -7.24
C CYS A 163 25.26 14.80 -6.35
N CYS A 164 24.94 14.48 -5.11
CA CYS A 164 24.28 15.38 -4.18
C CYS A 164 25.22 16.06 -3.18
N ASN A 165 26.47 15.60 -3.07
CA ASN A 165 27.54 16.06 -2.18
C ASN A 165 27.25 15.96 -0.66
N THR A 166 26.00 15.93 -0.23
CA THR A 166 25.59 15.77 1.18
C THR A 166 24.35 14.87 1.25
N GLU A 167 24.15 14.21 2.37
CA GLU A 167 22.95 13.42 2.64
C GLU A 167 21.67 14.26 2.58
N GLU A 168 21.68 15.47 3.15
CA GLU A 168 20.52 16.37 3.10
C GLU A 168 20.06 16.65 1.67
N ASN A 169 21.00 16.94 0.75
CA ASN A 169 20.68 17.16 -0.66
C ASN A 169 20.24 15.86 -1.36
N LEU A 170 20.82 14.72 -0.98
CA LEU A 170 20.43 13.40 -1.48
C LEU A 170 18.96 13.12 -1.12
N LEU A 171 18.60 13.21 0.14
CA LEU A 171 17.24 12.98 0.62
C LEU A 171 16.24 13.95 -0.01
N ARG A 172 16.58 15.24 -0.06
CA ARG A 172 15.73 16.27 -0.66
C ARG A 172 15.48 16.00 -2.15
N THR A 173 16.52 15.66 -2.90
CA THR A 173 16.41 15.40 -4.35
C THR A 173 15.64 14.11 -4.62
N PHE A 174 15.91 13.07 -3.85
CA PHE A 174 15.18 11.80 -3.91
C PHE A 174 13.69 12.01 -3.65
N ILE A 175 13.31 12.70 -2.56
CA ILE A 175 11.91 12.95 -2.22
C ILE A 175 11.21 13.78 -3.29
N ASN A 176 11.85 14.83 -3.80
CA ASN A 176 11.28 15.62 -4.87
C ASN A 176 10.99 14.79 -6.13
N HIS A 177 11.89 13.88 -6.49
CA HIS A 177 11.65 12.92 -7.58
C HIS A 177 10.51 11.97 -7.26
N TRP A 178 10.51 11.39 -6.04
CA TRP A 178 9.49 10.46 -5.58
C TRP A 178 8.08 11.05 -5.60
N MET A 179 7.95 12.30 -5.16
CA MET A 179 6.67 13.01 -5.12
C MET A 179 6.09 13.34 -6.51
N GLN A 180 6.91 13.39 -7.56
CA GLN A 180 6.44 13.66 -8.92
C GLN A 180 5.69 12.48 -9.52
N ASP A 181 6.11 11.27 -9.23
CA ASP A 181 5.47 10.06 -9.76
C ASP A 181 5.65 8.87 -8.80
N VAL A 182 4.81 8.84 -7.76
CA VAL A 182 4.82 7.80 -6.73
C VAL A 182 4.54 6.43 -7.35
N PRO A 183 5.37 5.39 -7.09
CA PRO A 183 5.14 4.06 -7.61
C PRO A 183 3.90 3.40 -7.01
N ASP A 184 3.32 2.45 -7.74
CA ASP A 184 2.22 1.60 -7.25
C ASP A 184 2.73 0.47 -6.37
N VAL A 185 3.92 -0.05 -6.71
CA VAL A 185 4.58 -1.15 -6.00
C VAL A 185 6.05 -0.82 -5.81
N ILE A 186 6.53 -0.99 -4.59
CA ILE A 186 7.94 -0.90 -4.22
C ILE A 186 8.40 -2.29 -3.81
N THR A 187 9.54 -2.73 -4.33
CA THR A 187 10.16 -4.01 -3.98
C THR A 187 11.65 -3.82 -3.74
N GLY A 188 12.29 -4.80 -3.12
CA GLY A 188 13.72 -4.85 -2.81
C GLY A 188 13.99 -5.91 -1.75
N TRP A 189 15.26 -6.12 -1.46
CA TRP A 189 15.63 -7.05 -0.40
C TRP A 189 15.42 -6.38 0.96
N ASN A 190 14.56 -6.98 1.78
CA ASN A 190 14.28 -6.52 3.16
C ASN A 190 13.82 -5.05 3.31
N ILE A 191 13.36 -4.41 2.26
CA ILE A 191 13.03 -2.96 2.22
C ILE A 191 12.01 -2.54 3.29
N GLN A 192 11.09 -3.43 3.66
CA GLN A 192 10.06 -3.15 4.66
C GLN A 192 10.64 -3.03 6.07
N LEU A 193 11.72 -3.73 6.38
CA LEU A 193 12.32 -3.76 7.71
C LEU A 193 13.59 -2.92 7.81
N TYR A 194 14.21 -2.55 6.68
CA TYR A 194 15.46 -1.80 6.67
C TYR A 194 15.36 -0.51 5.85
N ASP A 195 15.35 -0.56 4.53
CA ASP A 195 15.53 0.61 3.66
C ASP A 195 14.47 1.69 3.88
N ILE A 196 13.19 1.32 3.83
CA ILE A 196 12.08 2.28 4.00
C ILE A 196 12.07 2.89 5.40
N PRO A 197 12.13 2.10 6.50
CA PRO A 197 12.25 2.67 7.84
C PRO A 197 13.48 3.56 8.02
N TYR A 198 14.63 3.16 7.45
CA TYR A 198 15.86 3.94 7.54
C TYR A 198 15.71 5.30 6.85
N ILE A 199 15.25 5.33 5.59
CA ILE A 199 14.97 6.58 4.87
C ILE A 199 13.98 7.45 5.68
N CYS A 200 12.88 6.88 6.17
CA CYS A 200 11.86 7.63 6.90
C CYS A 200 12.38 8.25 8.21
N LYS A 201 13.36 7.64 8.87
CA LYS A 201 13.96 8.17 10.09
C LYS A 201 15.04 9.22 9.82
N ARG A 202 15.65 9.21 8.63
CA ARG A 202 16.67 10.19 8.22
C ARG A 202 16.07 11.48 7.64
N ILE A 203 14.81 11.47 7.21
CA ILE A 203 14.06 12.64 6.74
C ILE A 203 13.58 13.48 7.93
#